data_334ca4ed37192052ed473cdc59b10c6c
#
_entry.id   334ca4ed37192052ed473cdc59b10c6c
#
_cell.length_a   1.000
_cell.length_b   1.000
_cell.length_c   1.000
_cell.angle_alpha   90.00
_cell.angle_beta   90.00
_cell.angle_gamma   90.00
#
_symmetry.space_group_name_H-M   'P 1'
#
loop_
_entity.id
_entity.type
_entity.pdbx_description
1 polymer ?
#
loop_
_entity_poly.entity_id
_entity_poly.type
_entity_poly.pdbx_seq_one_letter_code
_entity_poly.pdbx_strand_id
1 'polypeptide(L)'
;MNYLKMLVDDFHSTVVATLDQQGYPQTRAIDMMLYDKEGVYFLTAKGKAFYQQLIQQNYMSLTALKDKKAISLKGKVKCIHHTYLDEIFQKNTYMQKIYPENTRDILEVFCLYEATGEYFDITAPSSIIKETFTIGSIEKETGYFINDTCIRCLKCLDVCPQKCVHVDQKVKIDQRHCLSCGRCLEICPVRAIEREI
;
A
#
# COMPACT_ATOMS: atom_id res chain seq x y z
N MET A 1 3.06 -12.39 6.55
CA MET A 1 3.27 -12.51 5.08
C MET A 1 4.27 -11.44 4.67
N ASN A 2 5.15 -11.67 3.67
CA ASN A 2 6.08 -10.64 3.22
C ASN A 2 5.47 -9.93 1.99
N TYR A 3 4.80 -8.81 2.23
CA TYR A 3 4.10 -8.05 1.18
C TYR A 3 5.04 -7.35 0.21
N LEU A 4 6.25 -6.95 0.65
CA LEU A 4 7.25 -6.36 -0.23
C LEU A 4 7.80 -7.39 -1.22
N LYS A 5 8.06 -8.61 -0.73
CA LYS A 5 8.41 -9.74 -1.61
C LYS A 5 7.33 -10.00 -2.63
N MET A 6 6.08 -10.09 -2.19
CA MET A 6 4.93 -10.31 -3.08
C MET A 6 4.82 -9.18 -4.13
N LEU A 7 4.99 -7.92 -3.71
CA LEU A 7 4.92 -6.77 -4.61
C LEU A 7 5.98 -6.83 -5.71
N VAL A 8 7.21 -7.20 -5.38
CA VAL A 8 8.33 -7.22 -6.33
C VAL A 8 8.34 -8.51 -7.16
N ASP A 9 8.19 -9.67 -6.53
CA ASP A 9 8.39 -10.96 -7.21
C ASP A 9 7.12 -11.46 -7.92
N ASP A 10 5.93 -11.20 -7.34
CA ASP A 10 4.68 -11.76 -7.86
C ASP A 10 3.89 -10.76 -8.71
N PHE A 11 3.78 -9.50 -8.27
CA PHE A 11 3.07 -8.44 -8.99
C PHE A 11 3.98 -7.71 -9.98
N HIS A 12 5.13 -7.30 -9.53
CA HIS A 12 6.20 -6.61 -10.26
C HIS A 12 5.78 -5.23 -10.78
N SER A 13 4.83 -5.16 -11.73
CA SER A 13 4.35 -3.90 -12.30
C SER A 13 3.27 -3.26 -11.43
N THR A 14 3.41 -1.96 -11.21
CA THR A 14 2.50 -1.16 -10.38
C THR A 14 2.00 0.06 -11.11
N VAL A 15 0.87 0.60 -10.70
CA VAL A 15 0.43 1.95 -11.09
C VAL A 15 0.85 2.92 -9.99
N VAL A 16 1.77 3.81 -10.32
CA VAL A 16 2.28 4.84 -9.40
C VAL A 16 1.57 6.16 -9.64
N ALA A 17 1.19 6.83 -8.55
CA ALA A 17 0.59 8.15 -8.56
C ALA A 17 1.50 9.18 -7.88
N THR A 18 1.62 10.35 -8.53
CA THR A 18 2.23 11.59 -8.01
C THR A 18 1.37 12.76 -8.43
N LEU A 19 1.70 13.98 -8.01
CA LEU A 19 1.03 15.19 -8.45
C LEU A 19 1.92 15.95 -9.45
N ASP A 20 1.32 16.66 -10.40
CA ASP A 20 2.05 17.63 -11.20
C ASP A 20 2.20 18.99 -10.47
N GLN A 21 2.81 19.97 -11.13
CA GLN A 21 3.03 21.31 -10.54
C GLN A 21 1.74 22.07 -10.24
N GLN A 22 0.63 21.70 -10.90
CA GLN A 22 -0.70 22.26 -10.68
C GLN A 22 -1.48 21.52 -9.60
N GLY A 23 -0.92 20.42 -9.04
CA GLY A 23 -1.57 19.58 -8.05
C GLY A 23 -2.51 18.51 -8.63
N TYR A 24 -2.49 18.29 -9.96
CA TYR A 24 -3.29 17.24 -10.59
C TYR A 24 -2.61 15.89 -10.49
N PRO A 25 -3.36 14.81 -10.16
CA PRO A 25 -2.83 13.45 -10.11
C PRO A 25 -2.30 12.99 -11.48
N GLN A 26 -1.11 12.42 -11.47
CA GLN A 26 -0.46 11.81 -12.62
C GLN A 26 -0.19 10.35 -12.32
N THR A 27 -0.57 9.45 -13.24
CA THR A 27 -0.33 8.01 -13.08
C THR A 27 0.54 7.44 -14.18
N ARG A 28 1.31 6.40 -13.86
CA ARG A 28 2.15 5.65 -14.81
C ARG A 28 2.42 4.24 -14.29
N ALA A 29 2.70 3.33 -15.21
CA ALA A 29 3.18 2.00 -14.87
C ALA A 29 4.68 2.08 -14.53
N ILE A 30 5.06 1.51 -13.39
CA ILE A 30 6.45 1.39 -12.90
C ILE A 30 6.63 0.01 -12.31
N ASP A 31 7.72 -0.66 -12.69
CA ASP A 31 8.09 -1.93 -12.11
C ASP A 31 8.83 -1.71 -10.78
N MET A 32 8.42 -2.45 -9.74
CA MET A 32 9.16 -2.53 -8.49
C MET A 32 10.22 -3.62 -8.63
N MET A 33 11.50 -3.24 -8.53
CA MET A 33 12.59 -4.07 -9.01
C MET A 33 13.42 -4.75 -7.92
N LEU A 34 13.35 -4.22 -6.71
CA LEU A 34 14.08 -4.72 -5.56
C LEU A 34 13.34 -4.36 -4.28
N TYR A 35 13.55 -5.11 -3.21
CA TYR A 35 13.07 -4.80 -1.88
C TYR A 35 14.05 -5.27 -0.81
N ASP A 36 14.04 -4.61 0.33
CA ASP A 36 14.68 -5.04 1.56
C ASP A 36 13.88 -4.57 2.79
N LYS A 37 14.50 -4.55 3.96
CA LYS A 37 13.85 -4.08 5.21
C LYS A 37 13.59 -2.56 5.22
N GLU A 38 14.30 -1.79 4.39
CA GLU A 38 14.18 -0.33 4.31
C GLU A 38 13.03 0.09 3.40
N GLY A 39 12.72 -0.72 2.35
CA GLY A 39 11.65 -0.38 1.43
C GLY A 39 11.62 -1.14 0.12
N VAL A 40 10.98 -0.53 -0.88
CA VAL A 40 10.96 -1.03 -2.25
C VAL A 40 11.64 -0.05 -3.19
N TYR A 41 12.31 -0.58 -4.21
CA TYR A 41 13.17 0.18 -5.10
C TYR A 41 12.71 0.09 -6.54
N PHE A 42 12.81 1.19 -7.25
CA PHE A 42 12.44 1.32 -8.66
C PHE A 42 13.35 2.31 -9.38
N LEU A 43 13.26 2.33 -10.71
CA LEU A 43 14.09 3.18 -11.56
C LEU A 43 13.26 4.22 -12.31
N THR A 44 13.83 5.40 -12.49
CA THR A 44 13.34 6.38 -13.48
C THR A 44 14.51 7.18 -14.05
N ALA A 45 14.35 7.67 -15.29
CA ALA A 45 15.36 8.51 -15.93
C ALA A 45 15.20 9.98 -15.51
N LYS A 46 16.32 10.69 -15.32
CA LYS A 46 16.40 12.10 -14.90
C LYS A 46 15.59 13.06 -15.79
N GLY A 47 15.44 12.78 -17.07
CA GLY A 47 14.71 13.62 -18.02
C GLY A 47 13.19 13.52 -17.95
N LYS A 48 12.63 12.61 -17.14
CA LYS A 48 11.17 12.42 -17.04
C LYS A 48 10.53 13.40 -16.06
N ALA A 49 9.34 13.89 -16.37
CA ALA A 49 8.52 14.67 -15.43
C ALA A 49 8.31 13.93 -14.10
N PHE A 50 8.18 12.61 -14.15
CA PHE A 50 8.08 11.74 -12.97
C PHE A 50 9.26 11.90 -12.01
N TYR A 51 10.50 11.96 -12.54
CA TYR A 51 11.69 12.22 -11.73
C TYR A 51 11.56 13.54 -10.95
N GLN A 52 11.17 14.63 -11.63
CA GLN A 52 11.00 15.92 -11.01
C GLN A 52 9.91 15.92 -9.93
N GLN A 53 8.80 15.23 -10.21
CA GLN A 53 7.70 15.08 -9.25
C GLN A 53 8.17 14.35 -7.97
N LEU A 54 8.95 13.28 -8.10
CA LEU A 54 9.49 12.56 -6.95
C LEU A 54 10.45 13.40 -6.12
N ILE A 55 11.35 14.15 -6.77
CA ILE A 55 12.30 15.04 -6.08
C ILE A 55 11.60 16.18 -5.34
N GLN A 56 10.54 16.75 -5.93
CA GLN A 56 9.82 17.88 -5.34
C GLN A 56 8.89 17.45 -4.20
N GLN A 57 8.19 16.32 -4.35
CA GLN A 57 7.15 15.92 -3.40
C GLN A 57 7.69 15.01 -2.28
N ASN A 58 8.76 14.27 -2.54
CA ASN A 58 9.31 13.26 -1.63
C ASN A 58 8.24 12.26 -1.11
N TYR A 59 7.18 12.07 -1.88
CA TYR A 59 6.04 11.24 -1.53
C TYR A 59 5.39 10.67 -2.79
N MET A 60 4.92 9.44 -2.71
CA MET A 60 4.17 8.79 -3.78
C MET A 60 3.18 7.76 -3.24
N SER A 61 2.24 7.37 -4.09
CA SER A 61 1.36 6.23 -3.85
C SER A 61 1.48 5.26 -5.01
N LEU A 62 1.28 3.98 -4.74
CA LEU A 62 1.21 2.95 -5.76
C LEU A 62 0.12 1.94 -5.46
N THR A 63 -0.35 1.26 -6.50
CA THR A 63 -1.21 0.09 -6.41
C THR A 63 -0.79 -0.94 -7.46
N ALA A 64 -0.70 -2.19 -7.03
CA ALA A 64 -0.54 -3.36 -7.90
C ALA A 64 -1.78 -4.25 -7.77
N LEU A 65 -2.23 -4.80 -8.89
CA LEU A 65 -3.42 -5.66 -8.95
C LEU A 65 -3.11 -6.92 -9.76
N LYS A 66 -3.36 -8.09 -9.18
CA LYS A 66 -3.21 -9.39 -9.84
C LYS A 66 -4.11 -10.44 -9.20
N ASP A 67 -4.80 -11.24 -10.00
CA ASP A 67 -5.57 -12.42 -9.56
C ASP A 67 -6.53 -12.13 -8.40
N LYS A 68 -7.29 -11.02 -8.48
CA LYS A 68 -8.20 -10.54 -7.43
C LYS A 68 -7.52 -10.17 -6.11
N LYS A 69 -6.22 -9.94 -6.13
CA LYS A 69 -5.41 -9.43 -5.01
C LYS A 69 -4.87 -8.07 -5.37
N ALA A 70 -4.80 -7.19 -4.38
CA ALA A 70 -4.21 -5.88 -4.53
C ALA A 70 -3.22 -5.58 -3.40
N ILE A 71 -2.15 -4.88 -3.73
CA ILE A 71 -1.25 -4.26 -2.76
C ILE A 71 -1.21 -2.77 -3.08
N SER A 72 -1.58 -1.95 -2.11
CA SER A 72 -1.43 -0.50 -2.19
C SER A 72 -0.40 -0.04 -1.17
N LEU A 73 0.46 0.90 -1.56
CA LEU A 73 1.46 1.54 -0.71
C LEU A 73 1.42 3.04 -0.90
N LYS A 74 1.61 3.78 0.17
CA LYS A 74 1.82 5.23 0.14
C LYS A 74 2.85 5.62 1.19
N GLY A 75 3.77 6.49 0.84
CA GLY A 75 4.84 6.85 1.76
C GLY A 75 5.87 7.78 1.17
N LYS A 76 6.91 8.02 1.96
CA LYS A 76 8.04 8.85 1.56
C LYS A 76 8.89 8.16 0.51
N VAL A 77 9.44 8.94 -0.39
CA VAL A 77 10.35 8.47 -1.43
C VAL A 77 11.63 9.32 -1.41
N LYS A 78 12.75 8.67 -1.61
CA LYS A 78 14.06 9.32 -1.73
C LYS A 78 14.83 8.79 -2.93
N CYS A 79 15.57 9.67 -3.60
CA CYS A 79 16.58 9.29 -4.58
C CYS A 79 17.81 8.76 -3.84
N ILE A 80 18.28 7.59 -4.21
CA ILE A 80 19.51 6.99 -3.67
C ILE A 80 20.59 6.86 -4.75
N HIS A 81 20.40 7.58 -5.84
CA HIS A 81 21.30 7.64 -6.99
C HIS A 81 21.54 6.25 -7.59
N HIS A 82 22.78 5.86 -7.79
CA HIS A 82 23.15 4.58 -8.41
C HIS A 82 23.28 3.43 -7.39
N THR A 83 22.94 3.67 -6.11
CA THR A 83 22.90 2.58 -5.11
C THR A 83 21.94 1.49 -5.58
N TYR A 84 22.38 0.24 -5.55
CA TYR A 84 21.64 -0.94 -6.05
C TYR A 84 21.39 -0.99 -7.58
N LEU A 85 21.91 -0.06 -8.39
CA LEU A 85 21.66 -0.07 -9.84
C LEU A 85 22.10 -1.39 -10.46
N ASP A 86 23.32 -1.84 -10.18
CA ASP A 86 23.87 -3.08 -10.72
C ASP A 86 23.08 -4.32 -10.27
N GLU A 87 22.69 -4.36 -8.97
CA GLU A 87 21.87 -5.46 -8.43
C GLU A 87 20.50 -5.51 -9.10
N ILE A 88 19.87 -4.35 -9.32
CA ILE A 88 18.59 -4.24 -10.02
C ILE A 88 18.73 -4.81 -11.44
N PHE A 89 19.78 -4.45 -12.17
CA PHE A 89 20.01 -4.95 -13.53
C PHE A 89 20.36 -6.44 -13.58
N GLN A 90 21.01 -6.97 -12.55
CA GLN A 90 21.26 -8.41 -12.43
C GLN A 90 19.99 -9.21 -12.21
N LYS A 91 19.09 -8.71 -11.34
CA LYS A 91 17.82 -9.37 -11.03
C LYS A 91 16.75 -9.19 -12.11
N ASN A 92 16.81 -8.07 -12.85
CA ASN A 92 15.82 -7.71 -13.87
C ASN A 92 16.47 -7.68 -15.24
N THR A 93 16.81 -8.85 -15.78
CA THR A 93 17.63 -9.01 -16.99
C THR A 93 17.00 -8.38 -18.24
N TYR A 94 15.66 -8.25 -18.30
CA TYR A 94 14.97 -7.57 -19.41
C TYR A 94 15.36 -6.09 -19.52
N MET A 95 15.72 -5.45 -18.39
CA MET A 95 16.20 -4.06 -18.37
C MET A 95 17.51 -3.87 -19.12
N GLN A 96 18.34 -4.90 -19.21
CA GLN A 96 19.61 -4.85 -19.98
C GLN A 96 19.36 -4.64 -21.48
N LYS A 97 18.19 -5.11 -21.98
CA LYS A 97 17.79 -4.90 -23.38
C LYS A 97 17.24 -3.49 -23.61
N ILE A 98 16.57 -2.91 -22.60
CA ILE A 98 16.01 -1.55 -22.67
C ILE A 98 17.11 -0.50 -22.49
N TYR A 99 18.02 -0.75 -21.54
CA TYR A 99 19.16 0.12 -21.20
C TYR A 99 20.47 -0.69 -21.26
N PRO A 100 21.11 -0.78 -22.42
CA PRO A 100 22.46 -1.33 -22.55
C PRO A 100 23.45 -0.58 -21.63
N GLU A 101 24.59 -1.23 -21.29
CA GLU A 101 25.54 -0.73 -20.27
C GLU A 101 25.89 0.76 -20.37
N ASN A 102 26.17 1.24 -21.59
CA ASN A 102 26.58 2.63 -21.83
C ASN A 102 25.44 3.66 -21.79
N THR A 103 24.22 3.26 -21.38
CA THR A 103 23.03 4.14 -21.36
C THR A 103 22.36 4.22 -20.00
N ARG A 104 22.99 3.65 -18.96
CA ARG A 104 22.39 3.53 -17.61
C ARG A 104 22.63 4.72 -16.73
N ASP A 105 23.56 5.60 -17.06
CA ASP A 105 23.96 6.80 -16.33
C ASP A 105 22.83 7.83 -16.15
N ILE A 106 21.82 7.78 -17.03
CA ILE A 106 20.63 8.62 -16.95
C ILE A 106 19.59 8.12 -15.93
N LEU A 107 19.76 6.87 -15.46
CA LEU A 107 18.81 6.26 -14.52
C LEU A 107 19.18 6.58 -13.07
N GLU A 108 18.18 6.83 -12.28
CA GLU A 108 18.29 6.98 -10.84
C GLU A 108 17.43 5.97 -10.13
N VAL A 109 17.95 5.43 -9.04
CA VAL A 109 17.22 4.53 -8.15
C VAL A 109 16.50 5.36 -7.10
N PHE A 110 15.22 5.04 -6.91
CA PHE A 110 14.39 5.59 -5.84
C PHE A 110 13.99 4.49 -4.87
N CYS A 111 13.92 4.85 -3.60
CA CYS A 111 13.42 4.01 -2.52
C CYS A 111 12.13 4.60 -1.96
N LEU A 112 11.05 3.82 -1.99
CA LEU A 112 9.83 4.11 -1.22
C LEU A 112 10.03 3.52 0.18
N TYR A 113 10.07 4.38 1.18
CA TYR A 113 10.35 4.07 2.58
C TYR A 113 9.39 4.82 3.49
N GLU A 114 9.37 4.49 4.80
CA GLU A 114 8.39 5.07 5.73
C GLU A 114 7.00 5.13 5.12
N ALA A 115 6.45 3.95 4.85
CA ALA A 115 5.22 3.79 4.08
C ALA A 115 4.18 2.97 4.83
N THR A 116 2.90 3.29 4.57
CA THR A 116 1.78 2.46 4.98
C THR A 116 1.25 1.70 3.77
N GLY A 117 0.92 0.43 3.97
CA GLY A 117 0.41 -0.44 2.94
C GLY A 117 -0.88 -1.14 3.34
N GLU A 118 -1.63 -1.54 2.33
CA GLU A 118 -2.81 -2.38 2.46
C GLU A 118 -2.70 -3.54 1.47
N TYR A 119 -2.87 -4.76 1.96
CA TYR A 119 -3.13 -5.94 1.15
C TYR A 119 -4.62 -6.25 1.18
N PHE A 120 -5.18 -6.51 0.01
CA PHE A 120 -6.59 -6.82 -0.17
C PHE A 120 -6.75 -8.04 -1.08
N ASP A 121 -7.51 -9.04 -0.63
CA ASP A 121 -7.76 -10.28 -1.36
C ASP A 121 -9.24 -10.60 -1.37
N ILE A 122 -9.81 -10.68 -2.57
CA ILE A 122 -11.22 -11.01 -2.84
C ILE A 122 -11.38 -12.32 -3.62
N THR A 123 -10.39 -13.19 -3.56
CA THR A 123 -10.48 -14.51 -4.21
C THR A 123 -11.63 -15.35 -3.62
N ALA A 124 -11.91 -15.17 -2.33
CA ALA A 124 -13.07 -15.74 -1.63
C ALA A 124 -14.05 -14.61 -1.21
N PRO A 125 -15.07 -14.27 -2.02
CA PRO A 125 -15.93 -13.09 -1.75
C PRO A 125 -16.72 -13.17 -0.44
N SER A 126 -16.97 -14.34 0.10
CA SER A 126 -17.62 -14.55 1.40
C SER A 126 -16.67 -14.38 2.60
N SER A 127 -15.37 -14.29 2.36
CA SER A 127 -14.33 -14.16 3.37
C SER A 127 -13.15 -13.38 2.78
N ILE A 128 -13.35 -12.09 2.55
CA ILE A 128 -12.28 -11.19 2.09
C ILE A 128 -11.17 -11.12 3.13
N ILE A 129 -9.95 -10.86 2.67
CA ILE A 129 -8.82 -10.56 3.55
C ILE A 129 -8.38 -9.12 3.28
N LYS A 130 -8.22 -8.35 4.34
CA LYS A 130 -7.67 -7.01 4.35
C LYS A 130 -6.62 -6.94 5.45
N GLU A 131 -5.37 -6.69 5.10
CA GLU A 131 -4.29 -6.51 6.06
C GLU A 131 -3.58 -5.18 5.81
N THR A 132 -3.33 -4.44 6.88
CA THR A 132 -2.48 -3.25 6.83
C THR A 132 -1.07 -3.61 7.29
N PHE A 133 -0.07 -2.98 6.70
CA PHE A 133 1.32 -3.16 7.07
C PHE A 133 2.10 -1.85 6.92
N THR A 134 3.26 -1.78 7.55
CA THR A 134 4.11 -0.58 7.51
C THR A 134 5.52 -0.93 7.06
N ILE A 135 6.21 0.06 6.49
CA ILE A 135 7.64 0.04 6.23
C ILE A 135 8.25 1.13 7.10
N GLY A 136 9.33 0.80 7.83
CA GLY A 136 9.95 1.73 8.76
C GLY A 136 9.18 1.89 10.07
N SER A 137 9.41 3.00 10.79
CA SER A 137 8.93 3.23 12.16
C SER A 137 7.53 3.84 12.23
N ILE A 138 6.66 3.57 11.27
CA ILE A 138 5.29 4.08 11.28
C ILE A 138 4.39 3.03 11.91
N GLU A 139 3.95 3.25 13.14
CA GLU A 139 2.89 2.47 13.77
C GLU A 139 1.60 3.29 13.70
N LYS A 140 0.61 2.82 12.92
CA LYS A 140 -0.74 3.37 12.92
C LYS A 140 -1.74 2.25 12.69
N GLU A 141 -2.52 1.96 13.70
CA GLU A 141 -3.73 1.14 13.54
C GLU A 141 -4.80 2.00 12.85
N THR A 142 -5.33 1.51 11.76
CA THR A 142 -6.43 2.14 11.03
C THR A 142 -7.63 1.21 11.01
N GLY A 143 -8.84 1.75 11.12
CA GLY A 143 -10.05 0.91 11.08
C GLY A 143 -11.18 1.42 11.94
N TYR A 144 -12.11 0.53 12.26
CA TYR A 144 -13.23 0.82 13.18
C TYR A 144 -13.03 0.09 14.49
N PHE A 145 -13.14 0.82 15.58
CA PHE A 145 -12.94 0.31 16.94
C PHE A 145 -14.18 0.55 17.79
N ILE A 146 -14.42 -0.32 18.75
CA ILE A 146 -15.56 -0.23 19.67
C ILE A 146 -15.03 0.16 21.05
N ASN A 147 -15.44 1.33 21.53
CA ASN A 147 -15.01 1.86 22.82
C ASN A 147 -15.88 1.32 24.00
N ASP A 148 -15.51 1.70 25.21
CA ASP A 148 -16.14 1.19 26.44
C ASP A 148 -17.57 1.71 26.70
N THR A 149 -18.09 2.65 25.90
CA THR A 149 -19.50 3.08 25.99
C THR A 149 -20.47 2.09 25.35
N CYS A 150 -19.96 0.98 24.79
CA CYS A 150 -20.77 -0.05 24.13
C CYS A 150 -21.75 -0.73 25.10
N ILE A 151 -23.04 -0.62 24.84
CA ILE A 151 -24.10 -1.25 25.61
C ILE A 151 -24.43 -2.68 25.16
N ARG A 152 -23.63 -3.27 24.27
CA ARG A 152 -23.81 -4.63 23.74
C ARG A 152 -25.21 -4.90 23.12
N CYS A 153 -25.79 -3.95 22.44
CA CYS A 153 -27.09 -4.11 21.77
C CYS A 153 -27.03 -4.98 20.51
N LEU A 154 -25.83 -5.30 20.02
CA LEU A 154 -25.50 -6.21 18.93
C LEU A 154 -26.00 -5.80 17.53
N LYS A 155 -26.61 -4.64 17.35
CA LYS A 155 -27.12 -4.16 16.05
C LYS A 155 -26.01 -4.10 14.96
N CYS A 156 -24.75 -3.88 15.37
CA CYS A 156 -23.61 -3.87 14.47
C CYS A 156 -23.29 -5.25 13.83
N LEU A 157 -23.67 -6.36 14.50
CA LEU A 157 -23.53 -7.70 13.94
C LEU A 157 -24.49 -7.91 12.77
N ASP A 158 -25.74 -7.49 12.95
CA ASP A 158 -26.82 -7.73 11.97
C ASP A 158 -26.57 -7.02 10.64
N VAL A 159 -25.94 -5.84 10.69
CA VAL A 159 -25.69 -5.02 9.49
C VAL A 159 -24.35 -5.29 8.82
N CYS A 160 -23.47 -6.09 9.43
CA CYS A 160 -22.13 -6.32 8.90
C CYS A 160 -22.14 -7.27 7.70
N PRO A 161 -21.78 -6.84 6.48
CA PRO A 161 -21.81 -7.69 5.29
C PRO A 161 -20.78 -8.82 5.33
N GLN A 162 -19.66 -8.63 6.05
CA GLN A 162 -18.61 -9.63 6.21
C GLN A 162 -18.69 -10.42 7.51
N LYS A 163 -19.70 -10.11 8.36
CA LYS A 163 -19.88 -10.74 9.68
C LYS A 163 -18.60 -10.70 10.54
N CYS A 164 -17.80 -9.64 10.37
CA CYS A 164 -16.51 -9.46 11.06
C CYS A 164 -16.64 -8.82 12.45
N VAL A 165 -17.86 -8.67 12.97
CA VAL A 165 -18.11 -8.22 14.35
C VAL A 165 -18.30 -9.46 15.22
N HIS A 166 -17.47 -9.61 16.24
CA HIS A 166 -17.48 -10.75 17.14
C HIS A 166 -17.83 -10.33 18.57
N VAL A 167 -18.49 -11.23 19.28
CA VAL A 167 -18.87 -11.05 20.68
C VAL A 167 -18.14 -12.09 21.53
N ASP A 168 -17.29 -11.57 22.38
CA ASP A 168 -16.58 -12.37 23.38
C ASP A 168 -16.77 -11.65 24.73
N GLN A 169 -15.75 -11.45 25.53
CA GLN A 169 -15.81 -10.59 26.71
C GLN A 169 -16.23 -9.15 26.37
N LYS A 170 -15.75 -8.63 25.22
CA LYS A 170 -16.17 -7.38 24.60
C LYS A 170 -16.64 -7.62 23.16
N VAL A 171 -17.42 -6.67 22.62
CA VAL A 171 -17.73 -6.65 21.17
C VAL A 171 -16.52 -6.08 20.44
N LYS A 172 -16.01 -6.80 19.43
CA LYS A 172 -14.81 -6.41 18.67
C LYS A 172 -15.07 -6.52 17.17
N ILE A 173 -14.33 -5.73 16.39
CA ILE A 173 -14.33 -5.80 14.93
C ILE A 173 -13.01 -6.45 14.49
N ASP A 174 -13.11 -7.55 13.76
CA ASP A 174 -11.96 -8.16 13.11
C ASP A 174 -11.56 -7.32 11.88
N GLN A 175 -10.47 -6.58 12.03
CA GLN A 175 -10.00 -5.66 10.99
C GLN A 175 -9.55 -6.39 9.71
N ARG A 176 -9.13 -7.65 9.81
CA ARG A 176 -8.69 -8.45 8.65
C ARG A 176 -9.82 -8.78 7.68
N HIS A 177 -11.05 -8.77 8.15
CA HIS A 177 -12.24 -9.04 7.35
C HIS A 177 -13.14 -7.81 7.20
N CYS A 178 -12.76 -6.66 7.78
CA CYS A 178 -13.54 -5.45 7.76
C CYS A 178 -13.37 -4.67 6.45
N LEU A 179 -14.48 -4.49 5.71
CA LEU A 179 -14.51 -3.67 4.48
C LEU A 179 -14.39 -2.16 4.74
N SER A 180 -14.35 -1.73 5.99
CA SER A 180 -14.40 -0.31 6.37
C SER A 180 -15.61 0.45 5.79
N CYS A 181 -16.75 -0.23 5.63
CA CYS A 181 -17.95 0.32 5.00
C CYS A 181 -18.75 1.30 5.88
N GLY A 182 -18.49 1.36 7.19
CA GLY A 182 -19.12 2.30 8.13
C GLY A 182 -20.52 1.92 8.64
N ARG A 183 -21.18 0.88 8.11
CA ARG A 183 -22.56 0.54 8.51
C ARG A 183 -22.74 0.29 10.01
N CYS A 184 -21.74 -0.32 10.65
CA CYS A 184 -21.76 -0.55 12.10
C CYS A 184 -21.70 0.76 12.90
N LEU A 185 -20.96 1.75 12.42
CA LEU A 185 -20.88 3.08 13.04
C LEU A 185 -22.23 3.82 12.95
N GLU A 186 -22.87 3.79 11.78
CA GLU A 186 -24.16 4.46 11.55
C GLU A 186 -25.29 3.90 12.39
N ILE A 187 -25.34 2.56 12.59
CA ILE A 187 -26.42 1.90 13.34
C ILE A 187 -26.23 1.98 14.85
N CYS A 188 -25.06 2.39 15.35
CA CYS A 188 -24.76 2.36 16.78
C CYS A 188 -25.56 3.44 17.55
N PRO A 189 -26.53 3.06 18.43
CA PRO A 189 -27.41 4.03 19.09
C PRO A 189 -26.66 4.90 20.12
N VAL A 190 -25.51 4.42 20.62
CA VAL A 190 -24.73 5.12 21.64
C VAL A 190 -23.42 5.66 21.09
N ARG A 191 -23.20 5.58 19.77
CA ARG A 191 -21.99 6.04 19.08
C ARG A 191 -20.68 5.47 19.67
N ALA A 192 -20.73 4.21 20.10
CA ALA A 192 -19.58 3.52 20.68
C ALA A 192 -18.57 3.01 19.63
N ILE A 193 -18.77 3.28 18.34
CA ILE A 193 -17.87 2.86 17.27
C ILE A 193 -17.18 4.10 16.71
N GLU A 194 -15.87 4.05 16.68
CA GLU A 194 -15.01 5.14 16.24
C GLU A 194 -14.16 4.69 15.03
N ARG A 195 -13.80 5.64 14.18
CA ARG A 195 -12.91 5.39 13.04
C ARG A 195 -11.56 6.04 13.30
N GLU A 196 -10.51 5.24 13.27
CA GLU A 196 -9.12 5.71 13.21
C GLU A 196 -8.61 5.64 11.76
N ILE A 197 -8.00 6.74 11.29
CA ILE A 197 -7.57 6.95 9.91
C ILE A 197 -6.06 7.10 9.84
#